data_209cd70644415d2c2655f187acda670a
#
_entry.id   209cd70644415d2c2655f187acda670a
#
_cell.length_a   1.000
_cell.length_b   1.000
_cell.length_c   1.000
_cell.angle_alpha   90.00
_cell.angle_beta   90.00
_cell.angle_gamma   90.00
#
_symmetry.space_group_name_H-M   'P 1'
#
loop_
_entity.id
_entity.type
_entity.pdbx_description
1 polymer ?
#
loop_
_entity_poly.entity_id
_entity_poly.type
_entity_poly.pdbx_seq_one_letter_code
_entity_poly.pdbx_strand_id
1 'polypeptide(L)'
;PEKKTIKIIDNGIGMTKEEVGEYINQIAFSGAEAFLEKYKDKTNEDQIIGHFGLGFYSAFMVADTVTIDTLSYKDGSTAVHWSCDGGTEYDMEDGNKETCGTEITLYLNEDSYEFANEYKAKEVIEKYCSFMPIPIFFENEDAGQLTEEIPEEEVTEKDTVLDTFVKDAVTEEVEKEDGTKETVEKVPAKKMAKIVKRPAALNETHPLWTKHPNECTDEEYKSFYRSVFKDYKEPLFWIHLNMDYPFNLKGILYFPK
;
A
#
# COMPACT_ATOMS: atom_id res chain seq x y z
N PRO A 1 -15.15 2.47 -8.67
CA PRO A 1 -15.73 1.57 -9.71
C PRO A 1 -16.75 2.27 -10.59
N GLU A 2 -17.67 3.08 -10.02
CA GLU A 2 -18.74 3.75 -10.79
C GLU A 2 -18.17 4.71 -11.85
N LYS A 3 -17.19 5.51 -11.49
CA LYS A 3 -16.53 6.48 -12.40
C LYS A 3 -15.56 5.84 -13.38
N LYS A 4 -15.28 4.53 -13.27
CA LYS A 4 -14.26 3.83 -14.05
C LYS A 4 -12.88 4.49 -13.99
N THR A 5 -12.48 4.91 -12.80
CA THR A 5 -11.20 5.56 -12.53
C THR A 5 -10.38 4.76 -11.52
N ILE A 6 -9.06 4.86 -11.66
CA ILE A 6 -8.09 4.44 -10.66
C ILE A 6 -7.28 5.66 -10.28
N LYS A 7 -7.14 5.93 -8.99
CA LYS A 7 -6.30 6.99 -8.46
C LYS A 7 -5.10 6.40 -7.75
N ILE A 8 -3.94 6.98 -7.99
CA ILE A 8 -2.69 6.66 -7.31
C ILE A 8 -2.24 7.95 -6.63
N ILE A 9 -2.23 7.94 -5.30
CA ILE A 9 -1.99 9.13 -4.49
C ILE A 9 -0.75 8.88 -3.63
N ASP A 10 0.21 9.79 -3.70
CA ASP A 10 1.38 9.82 -2.83
C ASP A 10 1.47 11.13 -2.04
N ASN A 11 2.17 11.08 -0.95
CA ASN A 11 2.53 12.23 -0.11
C ASN A 11 4.03 12.53 -0.21
N GLY A 12 4.62 12.29 -1.37
CA GLY A 12 6.02 12.54 -1.67
C GLY A 12 6.34 14.03 -1.85
N ILE A 13 7.45 14.31 -2.52
CA ILE A 13 7.95 15.69 -2.69
C ILE A 13 7.12 16.52 -3.69
N GLY A 14 6.24 15.90 -4.45
CA GLY A 14 5.50 16.56 -5.52
C GLY A 14 6.40 17.15 -6.61
N MET A 15 5.80 17.89 -7.53
CA MET A 15 6.49 18.50 -8.67
C MET A 15 6.05 19.94 -8.86
N THR A 16 6.99 20.81 -9.31
CA THR A 16 6.68 22.13 -9.85
C THR A 16 6.23 22.02 -11.32
N LYS A 17 5.73 23.11 -11.88
CA LYS A 17 5.32 23.18 -13.29
C LYS A 17 6.46 22.84 -14.25
N GLU A 18 7.66 23.32 -13.94
CA GLU A 18 8.87 23.04 -14.69
C GLU A 18 9.25 21.56 -14.60
N GLU A 19 9.17 20.98 -13.41
CA GLU A 19 9.46 19.56 -13.18
C GLU A 19 8.44 18.62 -13.85
N VAL A 20 7.16 18.99 -13.90
CA VAL A 20 6.16 18.26 -14.70
C VAL A 20 6.54 18.31 -16.19
N GLY A 21 6.94 19.48 -16.68
CA GLY A 21 7.42 19.64 -18.07
C GLY A 21 8.64 18.77 -18.38
N GLU A 22 9.55 18.62 -17.41
CA GLU A 22 10.79 17.89 -17.57
C GLU A 22 10.61 16.37 -17.39
N TYR A 23 9.88 15.93 -16.35
CA TYR A 23 9.80 14.51 -15.98
C TYR A 23 8.61 13.77 -16.57
N ILE A 24 7.53 14.49 -16.91
CA ILE A 24 6.32 13.90 -17.48
C ILE A 24 6.26 14.07 -19.00
N ASN A 25 6.64 15.23 -19.54
CA ASN A 25 6.51 15.48 -20.97
C ASN A 25 7.73 15.03 -21.79
N GLN A 26 8.85 14.65 -21.15
CA GLN A 26 10.03 14.14 -21.83
C GLN A 26 10.15 12.63 -21.64
N ILE A 27 10.08 11.89 -22.74
CA ILE A 27 10.20 10.42 -22.72
C ILE A 27 11.61 10.02 -22.27
N ALA A 28 11.67 9.00 -21.39
CA ALA A 28 12.91 8.45 -20.86
C ALA A 28 13.77 9.42 -20.05
N PHE A 29 13.18 10.49 -19.51
CA PHE A 29 13.84 11.37 -18.55
C PHE A 29 13.40 11.01 -17.12
N SER A 30 14.38 10.85 -16.22
CA SER A 30 14.12 10.49 -14.83
C SER A 30 14.89 11.41 -13.89
N GLY A 31 14.20 11.97 -12.90
CA GLY A 31 14.83 12.72 -11.82
C GLY A 31 15.55 11.85 -10.77
N ALA A 32 15.56 10.51 -10.94
CA ALA A 32 16.09 9.58 -9.96
C ALA A 32 17.58 9.82 -9.64
N GLU A 33 18.41 10.08 -10.66
CA GLU A 33 19.85 10.35 -10.45
C GLU A 33 20.08 11.65 -9.67
N ALA A 34 19.40 12.72 -10.04
CA ALA A 34 19.49 14.01 -9.35
C ALA A 34 18.97 13.91 -7.91
N PHE A 35 17.92 13.11 -7.68
CA PHE A 35 17.40 12.82 -6.35
C PHE A 35 18.40 12.03 -5.52
N LEU A 36 19.00 10.97 -6.06
CA LEU A 36 20.03 10.18 -5.39
C LEU A 36 21.24 11.02 -5.01
N GLU A 37 21.72 11.86 -5.92
CA GLU A 37 22.87 12.74 -5.65
C GLU A 37 22.57 13.74 -4.52
N LYS A 38 21.38 14.33 -4.53
CA LYS A 38 20.92 15.30 -3.51
C LYS A 38 20.73 14.68 -2.12
N TYR A 39 20.29 13.42 -2.06
CA TYR A 39 19.94 12.72 -0.82
C TYR A 39 20.82 11.52 -0.51
N LYS A 40 22.02 11.47 -1.06
CA LYS A 40 22.98 10.36 -0.99
C LYS A 40 23.26 9.84 0.43
N ASP A 41 23.20 10.71 1.42
CA ASP A 41 23.44 10.36 2.83
C ASP A 41 22.17 9.88 3.56
N LYS A 42 21.01 9.93 2.93
CA LYS A 42 19.69 9.66 3.58
C LYS A 42 18.87 8.59 2.88
N THR A 43 19.26 8.16 1.69
CA THR A 43 18.46 7.24 0.86
C THR A 43 19.34 6.08 0.41
N ASN A 44 18.87 4.84 0.61
CA ASN A 44 19.47 3.67 0.00
C ASN A 44 19.09 3.63 -1.47
N GLU A 45 20.02 3.37 -2.37
CA GLU A 45 19.78 3.19 -3.80
C GLU A 45 18.72 2.11 -4.07
N ASP A 46 18.67 1.08 -3.22
CA ASP A 46 17.69 -0.02 -3.28
C ASP A 46 16.21 0.43 -3.07
N GLN A 47 15.97 1.65 -2.58
CA GLN A 47 14.63 2.19 -2.36
C GLN A 47 14.05 2.90 -3.59
N ILE A 48 14.86 3.18 -4.59
CA ILE A 48 14.41 3.82 -5.83
C ILE A 48 14.10 2.75 -6.86
N ILE A 49 12.82 2.63 -7.21
CA ILE A 49 12.32 1.61 -8.14
C ILE A 49 12.36 2.10 -9.59
N GLY A 50 12.09 3.40 -9.82
CA GLY A 50 12.02 4.00 -11.15
C GLY A 50 13.35 4.61 -11.58
N HIS A 51 14.01 4.05 -12.60
CA HIS A 51 15.28 4.54 -13.12
C HIS A 51 15.20 5.10 -14.54
N PHE A 52 14.18 4.71 -15.32
CA PHE A 52 14.18 4.94 -16.78
C PHE A 52 13.20 6.02 -17.27
N GLY A 53 12.34 6.57 -16.39
CA GLY A 53 11.34 7.56 -16.77
C GLY A 53 10.30 7.08 -17.79
N LEU A 54 10.08 5.75 -17.89
CA LEU A 54 9.15 5.16 -18.86
C LEU A 54 7.89 4.58 -18.23
N GLY A 55 7.91 4.29 -16.92
CA GLY A 55 6.81 3.61 -16.22
C GLY A 55 5.48 4.37 -16.30
N PHE A 56 5.53 5.68 -16.21
CA PHE A 56 4.34 6.54 -16.28
C PHE A 56 3.54 6.32 -17.56
N TYR A 57 4.21 6.18 -18.70
CA TYR A 57 3.53 6.05 -20.01
C TYR A 57 2.73 4.76 -20.15
N SER A 58 3.00 3.74 -19.32
CA SER A 58 2.18 2.52 -19.29
C SER A 58 0.74 2.78 -18.85
N ALA A 59 0.46 3.92 -18.21
CA ALA A 59 -0.89 4.34 -17.85
C ALA A 59 -1.82 4.44 -19.07
N PHE A 60 -1.29 4.88 -20.22
CA PHE A 60 -2.06 4.99 -21.46
C PHE A 60 -2.39 3.63 -22.13
N MET A 61 -1.84 2.52 -21.62
CA MET A 61 -2.27 1.19 -22.06
C MET A 61 -3.64 0.82 -21.50
N VAL A 62 -4.05 1.42 -20.39
CA VAL A 62 -5.28 1.10 -19.67
C VAL A 62 -6.24 2.27 -19.53
N ALA A 63 -5.82 3.48 -19.90
CA ALA A 63 -6.60 4.71 -19.74
C ALA A 63 -6.70 5.48 -21.06
N ASP A 64 -7.88 6.04 -21.31
CA ASP A 64 -8.12 6.98 -22.42
C ASP A 64 -7.63 8.40 -22.06
N THR A 65 -7.65 8.73 -20.76
CA THR A 65 -7.17 10.00 -20.24
C THR A 65 -6.43 9.77 -18.94
N VAL A 66 -5.35 10.50 -18.74
CA VAL A 66 -4.59 10.54 -17.50
C VAL A 66 -4.48 11.96 -17.01
N THR A 67 -4.77 12.21 -15.74
CA THR A 67 -4.53 13.50 -15.11
C THR A 67 -3.54 13.37 -13.96
N ILE A 68 -2.79 14.45 -13.72
CA ILE A 68 -1.85 14.58 -12.60
C ILE A 68 -2.17 15.86 -11.86
N ASP A 69 -2.45 15.76 -10.58
CA ASP A 69 -2.56 16.87 -9.65
C ASP A 69 -1.38 16.80 -8.69
N THR A 70 -0.49 17.80 -8.70
CA THR A 70 0.73 17.76 -7.89
C THR A 70 1.03 19.11 -7.25
N LEU A 71 1.62 19.07 -6.04
CA LEU A 71 2.13 20.24 -5.34
C LEU A 71 3.50 19.92 -4.79
N SER A 72 4.49 20.70 -5.21
CA SER A 72 5.87 20.56 -4.77
C SER A 72 6.05 20.97 -3.30
N TYR A 73 6.99 20.29 -2.61
CA TYR A 73 7.41 20.65 -1.25
C TYR A 73 8.16 21.98 -1.16
N LYS A 74 8.56 22.55 -2.31
CA LYS A 74 9.33 23.79 -2.36
C LYS A 74 8.47 24.97 -1.95
N ASP A 75 8.98 25.81 -1.09
CA ASP A 75 8.27 27.00 -0.60
C ASP A 75 7.84 27.91 -1.74
N GLY A 76 6.58 28.36 -1.69
CA GLY A 76 6.00 29.24 -2.71
C GLY A 76 5.60 28.54 -4.01
N SER A 77 5.65 27.20 -4.07
CA SER A 77 5.18 26.44 -5.23
C SER A 77 3.66 26.56 -5.39
N THR A 78 3.22 26.65 -6.65
CA THR A 78 1.80 26.56 -7.01
C THR A 78 1.47 25.12 -7.40
N ALA A 79 0.28 24.65 -7.03
CA ALA A 79 -0.21 23.35 -7.48
C ALA A 79 -0.36 23.34 -9.01
N VAL A 80 -0.14 22.18 -9.60
CA VAL A 80 -0.20 21.98 -11.06
C VAL A 80 -1.23 20.92 -11.36
N HIS A 81 -2.10 21.19 -12.32
CA HIS A 81 -2.96 20.22 -12.97
C HIS A 81 -2.45 19.96 -14.38
N TRP A 82 -2.23 18.70 -14.72
CA TRP A 82 -1.80 18.24 -16.03
C TRP A 82 -2.77 17.17 -16.54
N SER A 83 -3.06 17.18 -17.84
CA SER A 83 -3.98 16.25 -18.48
C SER A 83 -3.51 15.87 -19.87
N CYS A 84 -3.66 14.59 -20.24
CA CYS A 84 -3.37 14.09 -21.58
C CYS A 84 -4.29 12.91 -21.92
N ASP A 85 -4.69 12.81 -23.18
CA ASP A 85 -5.52 11.73 -23.73
C ASP A 85 -4.69 10.64 -24.44
N GLY A 86 -3.39 10.62 -24.21
CA GLY A 86 -2.46 9.68 -24.87
C GLY A 86 -2.00 10.12 -26.26
N GLY A 87 -2.45 11.27 -26.73
CA GLY A 87 -1.97 11.89 -27.95
C GLY A 87 -0.63 12.62 -27.78
N THR A 88 -0.33 13.51 -28.70
CA THR A 88 0.90 14.34 -28.67
C THR A 88 0.71 15.66 -27.93
N GLU A 89 -0.51 15.99 -27.58
CA GLU A 89 -0.87 17.24 -26.90
C GLU A 89 -1.24 16.96 -25.45
N TYR A 90 -0.95 17.92 -24.58
CA TYR A 90 -1.32 17.89 -23.18
C TYR A 90 -1.76 19.28 -22.74
N ASP A 91 -2.62 19.34 -21.74
CA ASP A 91 -2.98 20.57 -21.06
C ASP A 91 -2.26 20.66 -19.72
N MET A 92 -1.80 21.87 -19.35
CA MET A 92 -1.16 22.11 -18.07
C MET A 92 -1.51 23.48 -17.55
N GLU A 93 -2.20 23.51 -16.42
CA GLU A 93 -2.70 24.72 -15.77
C GLU A 93 -2.39 24.72 -14.26
N ASP A 94 -2.73 25.80 -13.58
CA ASP A 94 -2.63 25.87 -12.13
C ASP A 94 -3.68 24.95 -11.51
N GLY A 95 -3.24 24.09 -10.56
CA GLY A 95 -4.08 23.12 -9.88
C GLY A 95 -4.62 23.63 -8.54
N ASN A 96 -5.41 22.78 -7.88
CA ASN A 96 -6.06 23.09 -6.61
C ASN A 96 -5.58 22.18 -5.45
N LYS A 97 -4.50 21.43 -5.63
CA LYS A 97 -3.98 20.55 -4.58
C LYS A 97 -3.41 21.37 -3.42
N GLU A 98 -3.87 21.09 -2.19
CA GLU A 98 -3.51 21.85 -0.99
C GLU A 98 -2.35 21.22 -0.21
N THR A 99 -2.10 19.94 -0.42
CA THR A 99 -1.05 19.18 0.29
C THR A 99 0.04 18.75 -0.66
N CYS A 100 1.29 18.73 -0.19
CA CYS A 100 2.43 18.23 -0.93
C CYS A 100 2.23 16.77 -1.34
N GLY A 101 2.70 16.41 -2.54
CA GLY A 101 2.58 15.09 -3.11
C GLY A 101 1.95 15.10 -4.49
N THR A 102 1.64 13.90 -5.01
CA THR A 102 1.07 13.73 -6.35
C THR A 102 -0.15 12.82 -6.34
N GLU A 103 -1.16 13.18 -7.10
CA GLU A 103 -2.32 12.35 -7.41
C GLU A 103 -2.36 12.12 -8.91
N ILE A 104 -2.35 10.85 -9.34
CA ILE A 104 -2.51 10.44 -10.74
C ILE A 104 -3.86 9.77 -10.87
N THR A 105 -4.72 10.28 -11.75
CA THR A 105 -6.01 9.68 -12.03
C THR A 105 -6.02 9.09 -13.43
N LEU A 106 -6.30 7.79 -13.51
CA LEU A 106 -6.47 7.03 -14.74
C LEU A 106 -7.95 6.91 -15.05
N TYR A 107 -8.42 7.50 -16.15
CA TYR A 107 -9.76 7.29 -16.68
C TYR A 107 -9.70 6.09 -17.62
N LEU A 108 -10.13 4.93 -17.14
CA LEU A 108 -9.95 3.65 -17.80
C LEU A 108 -10.66 3.58 -19.16
N ASN A 109 -10.01 3.00 -20.14
CA ASN A 109 -10.63 2.63 -21.40
C ASN A 109 -11.56 1.40 -21.22
N GLU A 110 -12.43 1.13 -22.20
CA GLU A 110 -13.44 0.06 -22.12
C GLU A 110 -12.80 -1.31 -21.90
N ASP A 111 -11.67 -1.60 -22.55
CA ASP A 111 -10.98 -2.90 -22.45
C ASP A 111 -10.37 -3.13 -21.05
N SER A 112 -10.24 -2.07 -20.24
CA SER A 112 -9.59 -2.08 -18.94
C SER A 112 -10.57 -1.89 -17.76
N TYR A 113 -11.87 -1.89 -18.00
CA TYR A 113 -12.87 -1.72 -16.93
C TYR A 113 -12.84 -2.83 -15.87
N GLU A 114 -12.23 -3.98 -16.17
CA GLU A 114 -12.01 -5.02 -15.16
C GLU A 114 -11.17 -4.52 -13.97
N PHE A 115 -10.26 -3.58 -14.18
CA PHE A 115 -9.41 -3.02 -13.13
C PHE A 115 -10.16 -2.01 -12.22
N ALA A 116 -11.32 -1.52 -12.63
CA ALA A 116 -12.22 -0.73 -11.76
C ALA A 116 -12.97 -1.61 -10.74
N ASN A 117 -12.53 -2.83 -10.52
CA ASN A 117 -13.06 -3.78 -9.55
C ASN A 117 -12.07 -3.93 -8.39
N GLU A 118 -12.58 -3.82 -7.15
CA GLU A 118 -11.77 -3.90 -5.93
C GLU A 118 -10.94 -5.19 -5.85
N TYR A 119 -11.55 -6.35 -6.15
CA TYR A 119 -10.86 -7.63 -6.11
C TYR A 119 -9.73 -7.69 -7.12
N LYS A 120 -9.99 -7.22 -8.35
CA LYS A 120 -8.99 -7.22 -9.41
C LYS A 120 -7.84 -6.28 -9.12
N ALA A 121 -8.13 -5.09 -8.63
CA ALA A 121 -7.11 -4.12 -8.24
C ALA A 121 -6.22 -4.68 -7.10
N LYS A 122 -6.82 -5.27 -6.07
CA LYS A 122 -6.07 -5.91 -4.97
C LYS A 122 -5.24 -7.10 -5.45
N GLU A 123 -5.78 -7.95 -6.33
CA GLU A 123 -5.05 -9.07 -6.95
C GLU A 123 -3.78 -8.60 -7.66
N VAL A 124 -3.89 -7.51 -8.44
CA VAL A 124 -2.74 -6.93 -9.16
C VAL A 124 -1.70 -6.38 -8.18
N ILE A 125 -2.14 -5.64 -7.15
CA ILE A 125 -1.25 -5.11 -6.12
C ILE A 125 -0.56 -6.26 -5.37
N GLU A 126 -1.30 -7.29 -4.96
CA GLU A 126 -0.74 -8.45 -4.28
C GLU A 126 0.26 -9.19 -5.16
N LYS A 127 0.00 -9.33 -6.45
CA LYS A 127 0.86 -10.05 -7.38
C LYS A 127 2.18 -9.32 -7.66
N TYR A 128 2.14 -8.00 -7.84
CA TYR A 128 3.29 -7.24 -8.36
C TYR A 128 3.94 -6.32 -7.35
N CYS A 129 3.22 -5.97 -6.27
CA CYS A 129 3.65 -4.96 -5.31
C CYS A 129 3.78 -5.50 -3.87
N SER A 130 3.64 -6.82 -3.64
CA SER A 130 3.63 -7.43 -2.30
C SER A 130 4.81 -7.04 -1.42
N PHE A 131 5.95 -6.73 -2.01
CA PHE A 131 7.20 -6.49 -1.29
C PHE A 131 7.83 -5.14 -1.64
N MET A 132 7.02 -4.19 -2.08
CA MET A 132 7.50 -2.83 -2.28
C MET A 132 7.89 -2.19 -0.94
N PRO A 133 8.96 -1.38 -0.90
CA PRO A 133 9.47 -0.79 0.34
C PRO A 133 8.59 0.34 0.90
N ILE A 134 7.57 0.75 0.15
CA ILE A 134 6.61 1.80 0.53
C ILE A 134 5.26 1.15 0.81
N PRO A 135 4.58 1.47 1.93
CA PRO A 135 3.28 0.89 2.23
C PRO A 135 2.22 1.33 1.22
N ILE A 136 1.44 0.39 0.71
CA ILE A 136 0.36 0.61 -0.24
C ILE A 136 -0.96 0.38 0.46
N PHE A 137 -1.80 1.39 0.49
CA PHE A 137 -3.16 1.33 1.01
C PHE A 137 -4.16 1.31 -0.14
N PHE A 138 -5.27 0.63 0.05
CA PHE A 138 -6.34 0.58 -0.93
C PHE A 138 -7.63 1.12 -0.34
N GLU A 139 -8.27 2.01 -1.07
CA GLU A 139 -9.57 2.57 -0.73
C GLU A 139 -10.52 2.46 -1.93
N ASN A 140 -11.77 2.12 -1.67
CA ASN A 140 -12.83 2.17 -2.65
C ASN A 140 -13.70 3.39 -2.36
N GLU A 141 -13.60 4.44 -3.16
CA GLU A 141 -14.34 5.71 -2.98
C GLU A 141 -15.86 5.52 -3.04
N ASP A 142 -16.36 4.49 -3.72
CA ASP A 142 -17.78 4.20 -3.84
C ASP A 142 -18.29 3.33 -2.66
N ALA A 143 -17.41 2.77 -1.85
CA ALA A 143 -17.79 2.04 -0.66
C ALA A 143 -18.15 3.02 0.47
N GLY A 144 -19.17 2.68 1.23
CA GLY A 144 -19.47 3.40 2.47
C GLY A 144 -18.30 3.34 3.45
N GLN A 145 -18.27 4.27 4.39
CA GLN A 145 -17.24 4.33 5.42
C GLN A 145 -17.17 3.02 6.19
N LEU A 146 -16.06 2.32 6.06
CA LEU A 146 -15.81 1.08 6.79
C LEU A 146 -15.55 1.40 8.26
N THR A 147 -16.04 0.57 9.16
CA THR A 147 -15.87 0.73 10.60
C THR A 147 -15.31 -0.55 11.21
N GLU A 148 -14.62 -0.40 12.33
CA GLU A 148 -14.15 -1.51 13.16
C GLU A 148 -14.42 -1.24 14.64
N GLU A 149 -14.55 -2.31 15.43
CA GLU A 149 -14.74 -2.25 16.87
C GLU A 149 -13.45 -2.63 17.56
N ILE A 150 -12.94 -1.73 18.37
CA ILE A 150 -11.71 -1.97 19.15
C ILE A 150 -11.98 -1.71 20.64
N PRO A 151 -11.19 -2.26 21.57
CA PRO A 151 -11.23 -1.86 22.97
C PRO A 151 -11.01 -0.34 23.11
N GLU A 152 -11.77 0.32 23.98
CA GLU A 152 -11.64 1.77 24.22
C GLU A 152 -10.20 2.17 24.59
N GLU A 153 -9.48 1.29 25.28
CA GLU A 153 -8.08 1.45 25.68
C GLU A 153 -7.07 1.46 24.50
N GLU A 154 -7.48 0.93 23.33
CA GLU A 154 -6.66 0.87 22.11
C GLU A 154 -6.90 2.07 21.17
N VAL A 155 -7.83 2.96 21.52
CA VAL A 155 -8.12 4.17 20.75
C VAL A 155 -6.95 5.14 20.89
N THR A 156 -6.51 5.69 19.77
CA THR A 156 -5.43 6.67 19.68
C THR A 156 -5.95 8.02 19.20
N GLU A 157 -5.14 9.06 19.35
CA GLU A 157 -5.48 10.41 18.84
C GLU A 157 -5.70 10.49 17.33
N LYS A 158 -5.25 9.46 16.58
CA LYS A 158 -5.39 9.36 15.13
C LYS A 158 -6.71 8.73 14.70
N ASP A 159 -7.42 8.10 15.62
CA ASP A 159 -8.65 7.39 15.32
C ASP A 159 -9.86 8.32 15.32
N THR A 160 -10.72 8.16 14.33
CA THR A 160 -12.02 8.83 14.31
C THR A 160 -13.03 7.95 15.00
N VAL A 161 -13.36 8.28 16.25
CA VAL A 161 -14.35 7.57 17.05
C VAL A 161 -15.76 7.98 16.60
N LEU A 162 -16.56 7.00 16.24
CA LEU A 162 -17.96 7.18 15.81
C LEU A 162 -18.93 6.94 16.95
N ASP A 163 -18.64 5.95 17.80
CA ASP A 163 -19.48 5.57 18.92
C ASP A 163 -18.67 4.83 20.00
N THR A 164 -19.15 4.82 21.24
CA THR A 164 -18.60 4.04 22.35
C THR A 164 -19.71 3.27 23.04
N PHE A 165 -19.49 2.00 23.30
CA PHE A 165 -20.47 1.11 23.92
C PHE A 165 -19.83 0.07 24.82
N VAL A 166 -20.62 -0.55 25.67
CA VAL A 166 -20.16 -1.67 26.50
C VAL A 166 -20.62 -2.96 25.86
N LYS A 167 -19.68 -3.84 25.54
CA LYS A 167 -19.97 -5.20 25.12
C LYS A 167 -20.19 -6.03 26.35
N ASP A 168 -21.38 -6.58 26.48
CA ASP A 168 -21.79 -7.38 27.66
C ASP A 168 -20.89 -8.60 27.85
N ALA A 169 -20.77 -9.01 29.10
CA ALA A 169 -20.06 -10.24 29.46
C ALA A 169 -20.71 -11.47 28.82
N VAL A 170 -19.90 -12.36 28.29
CA VAL A 170 -20.39 -13.66 27.80
C VAL A 170 -20.36 -14.62 28.97
N THR A 171 -21.55 -15.06 29.38
CA THR A 171 -21.74 -16.03 30.46
C THR A 171 -22.17 -17.39 29.90
N GLU A 172 -21.72 -18.47 30.52
CA GLU A 172 -22.14 -19.83 30.20
C GLU A 172 -22.66 -20.51 31.49
N GLU A 173 -23.79 -21.20 31.36
CA GLU A 173 -24.27 -22.04 32.43
C GLU A 173 -23.49 -23.36 32.45
N VAL A 174 -22.76 -23.60 33.53
CA VAL A 174 -22.06 -24.87 33.77
C VAL A 174 -22.80 -25.65 34.84
N GLU A 175 -23.16 -26.90 34.57
CA GLU A 175 -23.80 -27.81 35.50
C GLU A 175 -22.73 -28.42 36.41
N LYS A 176 -22.89 -28.24 37.73
CA LYS A 176 -22.01 -28.86 38.75
C LYS A 176 -22.38 -30.32 38.98
N GLU A 177 -21.45 -31.08 39.53
CA GLU A 177 -21.64 -32.51 39.87
C GLU A 177 -22.83 -32.76 40.84
N ASP A 178 -23.29 -31.74 41.55
CA ASP A 178 -24.46 -31.76 42.43
C ASP A 178 -25.80 -31.45 41.74
N GLY A 179 -25.79 -31.23 40.40
CA GLY A 179 -26.97 -30.91 39.61
C GLY A 179 -27.40 -29.48 39.69
N THR A 180 -26.62 -28.58 40.33
CA THR A 180 -26.87 -27.15 40.33
C THR A 180 -26.22 -26.45 39.13
N LYS A 181 -26.89 -25.45 38.57
CA LYS A 181 -26.33 -24.64 37.47
C LYS A 181 -25.64 -23.42 38.05
N GLU A 182 -24.43 -23.19 37.63
CA GLU A 182 -23.69 -21.96 37.92
C GLU A 182 -23.41 -21.19 36.62
N THR A 183 -23.69 -19.88 36.65
CA THR A 183 -23.34 -19.00 35.54
C THR A 183 -21.91 -18.58 35.71
N VAL A 184 -21.03 -19.04 34.82
CA VAL A 184 -19.61 -18.67 34.80
C VAL A 184 -19.38 -17.64 33.71
N GLU A 185 -18.73 -16.55 34.07
CA GLU A 185 -18.34 -15.50 33.14
C GLU A 185 -17.13 -15.97 32.33
N LYS A 186 -17.32 -16.20 31.01
CA LYS A 186 -16.25 -16.59 30.07
C LYS A 186 -15.44 -15.40 29.59
N VAL A 187 -16.11 -14.29 29.34
CA VAL A 187 -15.48 -13.07 28.87
C VAL A 187 -16.09 -11.90 29.65
N PRO A 188 -15.28 -11.10 30.35
CA PRO A 188 -15.80 -9.95 31.09
C PRO A 188 -16.34 -8.87 30.16
N ALA A 189 -17.28 -8.08 30.68
CA ALA A 189 -17.76 -6.91 29.97
C ALA A 189 -16.61 -5.97 29.63
N LYS A 190 -16.51 -5.54 28.37
CA LYS A 190 -15.45 -4.66 27.88
C LYS A 190 -16.05 -3.40 27.27
N LYS A 191 -15.43 -2.27 27.57
CA LYS A 191 -15.76 -1.02 26.85
C LYS A 191 -15.12 -1.08 25.48
N MET A 192 -15.91 -0.80 24.46
CA MET A 192 -15.53 -0.84 23.07
C MET A 192 -15.78 0.52 22.43
N ALA A 193 -14.96 0.86 21.47
CA ALA A 193 -15.15 2.00 20.59
C ALA A 193 -15.36 1.52 19.16
N LYS A 194 -16.36 2.06 18.49
CA LYS A 194 -16.55 1.92 17.05
C LYS A 194 -15.81 3.06 16.38
N ILE A 195 -14.78 2.74 15.64
CA ILE A 195 -13.95 3.71 14.92
C ILE A 195 -14.10 3.55 13.41
N VAL A 196 -13.70 4.57 12.68
CA VAL A 196 -13.41 4.42 11.26
C VAL A 196 -12.31 3.40 11.10
N LYS A 197 -12.51 2.40 10.24
CA LYS A 197 -11.52 1.33 10.06
C LYS A 197 -10.15 1.91 9.72
N ARG A 198 -9.14 1.48 10.47
CA ARG A 198 -7.75 1.90 10.23
C ARG A 198 -7.27 1.39 8.87
N PRO A 199 -6.60 2.24 8.07
CA PRO A 199 -6.01 1.77 6.84
C PRO A 199 -4.93 0.72 7.13
N ALA A 200 -5.00 -0.42 6.46
CA ALA A 200 -3.98 -1.46 6.54
C ALA A 200 -3.22 -1.54 5.21
N ALA A 201 -1.89 -1.59 5.30
CA ALA A 201 -1.08 -1.78 4.11
C ALA A 201 -1.33 -3.17 3.49
N LEU A 202 -1.44 -3.21 2.16
CA LEU A 202 -1.64 -4.46 1.41
C LEU A 202 -0.34 -5.23 1.18
N ASN A 203 0.79 -4.56 1.32
CA ASN A 203 2.11 -5.11 1.06
C ASN A 203 2.97 -5.19 2.33
N GLU A 204 3.99 -6.03 2.27
CA GLU A 204 5.00 -6.20 3.32
C GLU A 204 6.24 -5.38 2.97
N THR A 205 6.47 -4.30 3.72
CA THR A 205 7.59 -3.37 3.46
C THR A 205 8.93 -3.88 3.98
N HIS A 206 8.93 -4.87 4.87
CA HIS A 206 10.12 -5.48 5.46
C HIS A 206 10.04 -7.00 5.35
N PRO A 207 10.09 -7.55 4.12
CA PRO A 207 9.98 -8.99 3.93
C PRO A 207 11.11 -9.75 4.62
N LEU A 208 10.86 -11.03 4.93
CA LEU A 208 11.76 -11.85 5.73
C LEU A 208 13.20 -11.87 5.23
N TRP A 209 13.42 -11.79 3.93
CA TRP A 209 14.77 -11.77 3.34
C TRP A 209 15.58 -10.50 3.62
N THR A 210 14.98 -9.45 4.17
CA THR A 210 15.70 -8.24 4.59
C THR A 210 16.40 -8.42 5.93
N LYS A 211 15.97 -9.41 6.73
CA LYS A 211 16.64 -9.80 7.97
C LYS A 211 17.92 -10.58 7.67
N HIS A 212 18.86 -10.54 8.62
CA HIS A 212 20.01 -11.42 8.53
C HIS A 212 19.60 -12.89 8.74
N PRO A 213 20.13 -13.87 7.98
CA PRO A 213 19.75 -15.29 8.12
C PRO A 213 19.81 -15.84 9.55
N ASN A 214 20.80 -15.38 10.34
CA ASN A 214 20.98 -15.81 11.73
C ASN A 214 19.92 -15.27 12.71
N GLU A 215 19.11 -14.30 12.26
CA GLU A 215 18.03 -13.69 13.05
C GLU A 215 16.65 -14.31 12.71
N CYS A 216 16.61 -15.21 11.74
CA CYS A 216 15.39 -15.86 11.29
C CYS A 216 15.27 -17.26 11.88
N THR A 217 14.06 -17.62 12.30
CA THR A 217 13.71 -18.95 12.79
C THR A 217 13.09 -19.81 11.68
N ASP A 218 13.14 -21.13 11.82
CA ASP A 218 12.50 -22.08 10.91
C ASP A 218 11.00 -21.82 10.75
N GLU A 219 10.33 -21.43 11.84
CA GLU A 219 8.91 -21.12 11.82
C GLU A 219 8.60 -19.82 11.02
N GLU A 220 9.47 -18.82 11.08
CA GLU A 220 9.34 -17.61 10.25
C GLU A 220 9.49 -17.96 8.76
N TYR A 221 10.46 -18.81 8.40
CA TYR A 221 10.62 -19.26 7.00
C TYR A 221 9.40 -20.04 6.51
N LYS A 222 8.88 -20.95 7.29
CA LYS A 222 7.67 -21.74 6.94
C LYS A 222 6.42 -20.87 6.85
N SER A 223 6.27 -19.93 7.78
CA SER A 223 5.15 -18.99 7.79
C SER A 223 5.19 -18.08 6.56
N PHE A 224 6.38 -17.55 6.25
CA PHE A 224 6.61 -16.71 5.07
C PHE A 224 6.32 -17.49 3.78
N TYR A 225 6.80 -18.73 3.66
CA TYR A 225 6.48 -19.61 2.53
C TYR A 225 4.97 -19.77 2.33
N ARG A 226 4.24 -20.11 3.40
CA ARG A 226 2.78 -20.28 3.36
C ARG A 226 2.06 -19.00 2.94
N SER A 227 2.50 -17.85 3.44
CA SER A 227 1.89 -16.56 3.13
C SER A 227 2.09 -16.15 1.67
N VAL A 228 3.29 -16.38 1.12
CA VAL A 228 3.66 -15.97 -0.25
C VAL A 228 3.09 -16.92 -1.31
N PHE A 229 3.29 -18.22 -1.12
CA PHE A 229 2.93 -19.22 -2.13
C PHE A 229 1.54 -19.82 -1.95
N LYS A 230 0.85 -19.46 -0.83
CA LYS A 230 -0.47 -20.02 -0.46
C LYS A 230 -0.46 -21.56 -0.44
N ASP A 231 0.72 -22.16 -0.22
CA ASP A 231 0.91 -23.60 -0.12
C ASP A 231 0.96 -24.01 1.36
N TYR A 232 0.06 -24.90 1.74
CA TYR A 232 -0.04 -25.40 3.12
C TYR A 232 0.96 -26.54 3.41
N LYS A 233 1.62 -27.09 2.40
CA LYS A 233 2.68 -28.07 2.58
C LYS A 233 3.96 -27.35 2.96
N GLU A 234 4.70 -27.91 3.91
CA GLU A 234 6.00 -27.37 4.24
C GLU A 234 7.00 -27.59 3.10
N PRO A 235 7.87 -26.59 2.81
CA PRO A 235 8.94 -26.80 1.85
C PRO A 235 9.92 -27.88 2.32
N LEU A 236 10.62 -28.50 1.38
CA LEU A 236 11.70 -29.47 1.69
C LEU A 236 12.84 -28.77 2.47
N PHE A 237 13.26 -27.65 1.95
CA PHE A 237 14.26 -26.75 2.54
C PHE A 237 14.21 -25.38 1.85
N TRP A 238 15.00 -24.45 2.35
CA TRP A 238 15.17 -23.11 1.79
C TRP A 238 16.63 -22.67 1.82
N ILE A 239 16.95 -21.70 0.99
CA ILE A 239 18.27 -21.03 0.98
C ILE A 239 18.00 -19.54 1.12
N HIS A 240 18.47 -18.93 2.20
CA HIS A 240 18.41 -17.51 2.39
C HIS A 240 19.66 -16.86 1.78
N LEU A 241 19.46 -16.09 0.72
CA LEU A 241 20.53 -15.40 0.00
C LEU A 241 20.68 -13.99 0.57
N ASN A 242 21.90 -13.68 0.98
CA ASN A 242 22.30 -12.33 1.38
C ASN A 242 23.74 -12.13 0.91
N MET A 243 23.91 -11.83 -0.36
CA MET A 243 25.19 -11.73 -1.03
C MET A 243 25.41 -10.31 -1.55
N ASP A 244 26.54 -9.71 -1.18
CA ASP A 244 26.90 -8.36 -1.62
C ASP A 244 27.88 -8.39 -2.82
N TYR A 245 28.51 -9.55 -3.10
CA TYR A 245 29.46 -9.71 -4.19
C TYR A 245 29.35 -11.12 -4.82
N PRO A 246 29.46 -11.28 -6.15
CA PRO A 246 29.69 -10.25 -7.19
C PRO A 246 28.43 -9.47 -7.58
N PHE A 247 27.27 -9.89 -7.11
CA PHE A 247 25.98 -9.26 -7.35
C PHE A 247 25.29 -9.02 -6.01
N ASN A 248 24.73 -7.85 -5.82
CA ASN A 248 23.83 -7.59 -4.68
C ASN A 248 22.56 -8.45 -4.87
N LEU A 249 22.49 -9.57 -4.15
CA LEU A 249 21.39 -10.53 -4.26
C LEU A 249 20.84 -10.86 -2.87
N LYS A 250 19.61 -10.45 -2.63
CA LYS A 250 18.86 -10.74 -1.40
C LYS A 250 17.58 -11.47 -1.75
N GLY A 251 17.26 -12.51 -1.01
CA GLY A 251 16.05 -13.30 -1.26
C GLY A 251 16.07 -14.64 -0.55
N ILE A 252 14.95 -15.36 -0.68
CA ILE A 252 14.85 -16.72 -0.15
C ILE A 252 14.40 -17.65 -1.28
N LEU A 253 15.18 -18.65 -1.57
CA LEU A 253 14.81 -19.72 -2.48
C LEU A 253 14.14 -20.84 -1.69
N TYR A 254 12.92 -21.19 -2.05
CA TYR A 254 12.21 -22.32 -1.47
C TYR A 254 12.14 -23.50 -2.44
N PHE A 255 12.25 -24.70 -1.90
CA PHE A 255 12.13 -25.95 -2.62
C PHE A 255 10.87 -26.67 -2.15
N PRO A 256 9.77 -26.65 -2.92
CA PRO A 256 8.51 -27.29 -2.55
C PRO A 256 8.64 -28.82 -2.53
N LYS A 257 7.74 -29.48 -1.79
CA LYS A 257 7.60 -30.97 -1.82
C LYS A 257 6.86 -31.43 -3.05
#